data_5ef7329afeee9d1c85db93f0c921fa29
#
_entry.id   5ef7329afeee9d1c85db93f0c921fa29
#
_cell.length_a   1.000
_cell.length_b   1.000
_cell.length_c   1.000
_cell.angle_alpha   90.00
_cell.angle_beta   90.00
_cell.angle_gamma   90.00
#
_symmetry.space_group_name_H-M   'P 1'
#
loop_
_entity.id
_entity.type
_entity.pdbx_description
1 polymer ?
#
loop_
_entity_poly.entity_id
_entity_poly.type
_entity_poly.pdbx_seq_one_letter_code
_entity_poly.pdbx_strand_id
1 'polypeptide(L)'
;MAIFDGLRRRFDRNKRSTKQEAGNMIGYFGVGSGESKQYNYADLASEGYLKNAIVYRCVNEISKGAGSVRYMLKNGDTVLDNHPLQDLLDRPNPLQSNSEFFNSLFGYLLLSGNAYVLKVGGGAQPRELHLLRPDRIVIKGGNKPIPERYEYMLNGRVAETYLVDQETGFSELKHIKLWNPLDDYYGCSPLSAAAVDVDQHN
;
A
#
# COMPACT_ATOMS: atom_id res chain seq x y z
N MET A 1 -41.14 41.74 8.83
CA MET A 1 -40.09 41.25 7.91
C MET A 1 -38.81 40.89 8.72
N ALA A 2 -38.99 40.07 9.78
CA ALA A 2 -37.86 39.73 10.69
C ALA A 2 -37.95 38.31 11.28
N ILE A 3 -38.71 37.38 10.68
CA ILE A 3 -38.91 36.02 11.21
C ILE A 3 -38.15 34.97 10.38
N PHE A 4 -37.63 35.31 9.22
CA PHE A 4 -36.92 34.35 8.36
C PHE A 4 -35.39 34.32 8.48
N ASP A 5 -34.79 35.24 9.21
CA ASP A 5 -33.31 35.28 9.42
C ASP A 5 -32.82 34.31 10.51
N GLY A 6 -33.69 33.83 11.37
CA GLY A 6 -33.33 32.90 12.44
C GLY A 6 -33.14 31.45 11.99
N LEU A 7 -33.78 31.06 10.88
CA LEU A 7 -33.74 29.68 10.38
C LEU A 7 -32.52 29.37 9.49
N ARG A 8 -31.95 30.38 8.83
CA ARG A 8 -30.72 30.18 8.00
C ARG A 8 -29.46 29.95 8.82
N ARG A 9 -29.40 30.46 10.07
CA ARG A 9 -28.21 30.27 10.92
C ARG A 9 -28.14 28.91 11.63
N ARG A 10 -29.18 28.09 11.54
CA ARG A 10 -29.25 26.78 12.21
C ARG A 10 -28.85 25.64 11.30
N PHE A 11 -28.79 25.84 9.97
CA PHE A 11 -28.39 24.81 8.99
C PHE A 11 -26.90 24.85 8.63
N ASP A 12 -26.18 25.94 8.93
CA ASP A 12 -24.75 26.08 8.61
C ASP A 12 -23.78 25.55 9.68
N ARG A 13 -24.30 25.01 10.78
CA ARG A 13 -23.45 24.55 11.90
C ARG A 13 -23.16 23.05 11.88
N ASN A 14 -23.48 22.33 10.80
CA ASN A 14 -23.25 20.88 10.74
C ASN A 14 -22.48 20.42 9.48
N LYS A 15 -21.68 21.31 8.89
CA LYS A 15 -20.53 20.88 8.08
C LYS A 15 -19.37 20.60 9.04
N ARG A 16 -19.47 19.52 9.80
CA ARG A 16 -18.29 18.83 10.27
C ARG A 16 -17.59 18.32 9.03
N SER A 17 -16.49 18.99 8.68
CA SER A 17 -15.50 18.40 7.79
C SER A 17 -15.11 17.07 8.41
N THR A 18 -15.60 15.98 7.87
CA THR A 18 -14.95 14.69 8.05
C THR A 18 -13.57 14.84 7.41
N LYS A 19 -12.58 15.20 8.23
CA LYS A 19 -11.19 14.85 7.93
C LYS A 19 -11.20 13.33 7.82
N GLN A 20 -11.27 12.82 6.60
CA GLN A 20 -10.82 11.48 6.30
C GLN A 20 -9.32 11.49 6.56
N GLU A 21 -8.95 11.11 7.76
CA GLU A 21 -7.57 10.82 8.08
C GLU A 21 -7.13 9.66 7.21
N ALA A 22 -5.96 9.83 6.64
CA ALA A 22 -5.29 8.86 5.79
C ALA A 22 -5.33 7.47 6.40
N GLY A 23 -5.86 6.53 5.66
CA GLY A 23 -6.06 5.12 5.90
C GLY A 23 -5.41 4.49 7.12
N ASN A 24 -6.07 4.59 8.24
CA ASN A 24 -5.80 3.75 9.38
C ASN A 24 -6.49 2.41 9.16
N MET A 25 -5.71 1.39 8.96
CA MET A 25 -6.23 0.03 8.85
C MET A 25 -6.68 -0.43 10.23
N ILE A 26 -7.99 -0.58 10.41
CA ILE A 26 -8.58 -1.05 11.65
C ILE A 26 -8.65 -2.56 11.60
N GLY A 27 -7.78 -3.24 12.33
CA GLY A 27 -7.97 -4.63 12.70
C GLY A 27 -8.84 -4.69 13.96
N TYR A 28 -10.13 -5.00 13.84
CA TYR A 28 -11.01 -5.21 14.98
C TYR A 28 -10.95 -6.68 15.40
N PHE A 29 -10.29 -6.97 16.51
CA PHE A 29 -10.47 -8.22 17.23
C PHE A 29 -10.92 -7.89 18.64
N GLY A 30 -12.26 -7.85 18.84
CA GLY A 30 -12.84 -7.69 20.17
C GLY A 30 -13.18 -9.05 20.76
N VAL A 31 -12.42 -9.53 21.72
CA VAL A 31 -12.88 -10.39 22.79
C VAL A 31 -12.19 -9.92 24.07
N GLY A 32 -12.96 -9.23 24.94
CA GLY A 32 -12.50 -8.78 26.23
C GLY A 32 -12.25 -7.27 26.29
N SER A 33 -12.70 -6.64 27.35
CA SER A 33 -12.63 -5.22 27.68
C SER A 33 -11.18 -4.73 27.89
N GLY A 34 -10.41 -4.70 26.80
CA GLY A 34 -9.12 -4.04 26.69
C GLY A 34 -9.17 -3.05 25.56
N GLU A 35 -8.59 -1.87 25.73
CA GLU A 35 -8.44 -0.89 24.67
C GLU A 35 -7.76 -1.55 23.47
N SER A 36 -8.47 -1.70 22.34
CA SER A 36 -7.89 -2.28 21.13
C SER A 36 -6.89 -1.27 20.53
N LYS A 37 -5.62 -1.59 20.62
CA LYS A 37 -4.56 -0.78 20.01
C LYS A 37 -4.70 -0.83 18.50
N GLN A 38 -4.80 0.33 17.87
CA GLN A 38 -4.85 0.46 16.43
C GLN A 38 -3.44 0.44 15.88
N TYR A 39 -3.10 -0.62 15.10
CA TYR A 39 -1.79 -0.77 14.49
C TYR A 39 -1.79 -0.18 13.09
N ASN A 40 -0.92 0.79 12.84
CA ASN A 40 -0.64 1.31 11.51
C ASN A 40 0.68 0.73 10.97
N TYR A 41 1.00 1.01 9.69
CA TYR A 41 2.25 0.54 9.09
C TYR A 41 3.49 0.92 9.90
N ALA A 42 3.55 2.15 10.44
CA ALA A 42 4.71 2.61 11.20
C ALA A 42 4.87 1.81 12.51
N ASP A 43 3.78 1.49 13.19
CA ASP A 43 3.79 0.67 14.40
C ASP A 43 4.23 -0.76 14.08
N LEU A 44 3.65 -1.38 13.04
CA LEU A 44 4.02 -2.75 12.63
C LEU A 44 5.49 -2.84 12.15
N ALA A 45 5.99 -1.79 11.50
CA ALA A 45 7.38 -1.75 11.07
C ALA A 45 8.34 -1.48 12.24
N SER A 46 8.02 -0.53 13.14
CA SER A 46 8.92 -0.14 14.22
C SER A 46 8.85 -1.06 15.43
N GLU A 47 7.65 -1.40 15.90
CA GLU A 47 7.46 -2.23 17.07
C GLU A 47 7.46 -3.73 16.71
N GLY A 48 6.73 -4.10 15.66
CA GLY A 48 6.64 -5.49 15.22
C GLY A 48 7.92 -5.98 14.55
N TYR A 49 8.31 -5.34 13.43
CA TYR A 49 9.42 -5.85 12.61
C TYR A 49 10.80 -5.53 13.19
N LEU A 50 11.07 -4.28 13.59
CA LEU A 50 12.42 -3.88 14.00
C LEU A 50 12.76 -4.29 15.45
N LYS A 51 11.78 -4.50 16.32
CA LYS A 51 12.03 -4.86 17.74
C LYS A 51 11.79 -6.33 18.05
N ASN A 52 11.01 -7.05 17.25
CA ASN A 52 10.72 -8.46 17.48
C ASN A 52 11.54 -9.37 16.55
N ALA A 53 12.48 -10.11 17.12
CA ALA A 53 13.39 -10.97 16.36
C ALA A 53 12.68 -12.10 15.61
N ILE A 54 11.57 -12.62 16.15
CA ILE A 54 10.78 -13.68 15.50
C ILE A 54 10.08 -13.13 14.27
N VAL A 55 9.39 -12.00 14.42
CA VAL A 55 8.70 -11.32 13.31
C VAL A 55 9.71 -10.93 12.23
N TYR A 56 10.85 -10.33 12.63
CA TYR A 56 11.93 -9.99 11.70
C TYR A 56 12.36 -11.20 10.87
N ARG A 57 12.60 -12.33 11.54
CA ARG A 57 13.01 -13.56 10.85
C ARG A 57 11.92 -14.08 9.92
N CYS A 58 10.68 -14.18 10.38
CA CYS A 58 9.56 -14.67 9.57
C CYS A 58 9.35 -13.83 8.30
N VAL A 59 9.30 -12.49 8.44
CA VAL A 59 9.15 -11.59 7.30
C VAL A 59 10.30 -11.73 6.32
N ASN A 60 11.56 -11.79 6.81
CA ASN A 60 12.72 -11.94 5.95
C ASN A 60 12.77 -13.29 5.24
N GLU A 61 12.46 -14.40 5.92
CA GLU A 61 12.45 -15.73 5.30
C GLU A 61 11.41 -15.80 4.18
N ILE A 62 10.18 -15.31 4.44
CA ILE A 62 9.11 -15.33 3.44
C ILE A 62 9.46 -14.41 2.26
N SER A 63 9.89 -13.17 2.53
CA SER A 63 10.17 -12.19 1.48
C SER A 63 11.38 -12.58 0.63
N LYS A 64 12.44 -13.12 1.23
CA LYS A 64 13.60 -13.66 0.50
C LYS A 64 13.24 -14.90 -0.31
N GLY A 65 12.47 -15.82 0.28
CA GLY A 65 11.98 -17.00 -0.43
C GLY A 65 11.18 -16.63 -1.67
N ALA A 66 10.23 -15.70 -1.52
CA ALA A 66 9.42 -15.20 -2.63
C ALA A 66 10.25 -14.42 -3.67
N GLY A 67 11.20 -13.58 -3.21
CA GLY A 67 12.10 -12.81 -4.10
C GLY A 67 13.15 -13.66 -4.82
N SER A 68 13.39 -14.90 -4.40
CA SER A 68 14.31 -15.83 -5.06
C SER A 68 13.66 -16.67 -6.17
N VAL A 69 12.32 -16.61 -6.30
CA VAL A 69 11.62 -17.35 -7.34
C VAL A 69 12.00 -16.83 -8.72
N ARG A 70 12.50 -17.73 -9.56
CA ARG A 70 12.80 -17.39 -10.95
C ARG A 70 11.52 -17.42 -11.77
N TYR A 71 11.37 -16.46 -12.64
CA TYR A 71 10.30 -16.40 -13.63
C TYR A 71 10.89 -16.55 -15.03
N MET A 72 10.07 -17.01 -15.95
CA MET A 72 10.39 -17.01 -17.37
C MET A 72 9.18 -16.51 -18.17
N LEU A 73 9.45 -15.76 -19.21
CA LEU A 73 8.43 -15.33 -20.16
C LEU A 73 8.20 -16.39 -21.21
N LYS A 74 6.93 -16.68 -21.50
CA LYS A 74 6.54 -17.60 -22.55
C LYS A 74 5.49 -16.96 -23.46
N ASN A 75 5.54 -17.31 -24.72
CA ASN A 75 4.46 -17.07 -25.68
C ASN A 75 3.98 -18.45 -26.17
N GLY A 76 2.85 -18.92 -25.63
CA GLY A 76 2.47 -20.31 -25.76
C GLY A 76 3.51 -21.23 -25.12
N ASP A 77 4.06 -22.17 -25.89
CA ASP A 77 5.10 -23.11 -25.43
C ASP A 77 6.53 -22.59 -25.62
N THR A 78 6.70 -21.47 -26.33
CA THR A 78 8.02 -20.90 -26.64
C THR A 78 8.51 -19.98 -25.52
N VAL A 79 9.71 -20.25 -24.99
CA VAL A 79 10.38 -19.38 -24.03
C VAL A 79 10.95 -18.16 -24.76
N LEU A 80 10.73 -16.99 -24.20
CA LEU A 80 11.27 -15.72 -24.72
C LEU A 80 12.51 -15.32 -23.92
N ASP A 81 13.70 -15.67 -24.43
CA ASP A 81 14.97 -15.42 -23.74
C ASP A 81 15.44 -13.96 -23.80
N ASN A 82 14.95 -13.19 -24.78
CA ASN A 82 15.39 -11.81 -25.02
C ASN A 82 14.15 -10.90 -25.15
N HIS A 83 13.50 -10.60 -24.03
CA HIS A 83 12.34 -9.73 -24.05
C HIS A 83 12.55 -8.54 -23.11
N PRO A 84 12.24 -7.28 -23.51
CA PRO A 84 12.48 -6.09 -22.71
C PRO A 84 11.85 -6.13 -21.31
N LEU A 85 10.73 -6.85 -21.15
CA LEU A 85 10.11 -7.06 -19.84
C LEU A 85 10.97 -7.93 -18.94
N GLN A 86 11.68 -8.94 -19.49
CA GLN A 86 12.57 -9.77 -18.69
C GLN A 86 13.77 -8.95 -18.22
N ASP A 87 14.39 -8.17 -19.10
CA ASP A 87 15.49 -7.27 -18.75
C ASP A 87 15.08 -6.28 -17.65
N LEU A 88 13.87 -5.71 -17.78
CA LEU A 88 13.30 -4.81 -16.76
C LEU A 88 13.07 -5.50 -15.41
N LEU A 89 12.62 -6.76 -15.42
CA LEU A 89 12.39 -7.50 -14.17
C LEU A 89 13.71 -7.99 -13.57
N ASP A 90 14.70 -8.34 -14.39
CA ASP A 90 16.03 -8.76 -13.92
C ASP A 90 16.82 -7.60 -13.30
N ARG A 91 16.62 -6.40 -13.83
CA ARG A 91 17.18 -5.16 -13.28
C ARG A 91 16.14 -4.04 -13.23
N PRO A 92 15.25 -4.05 -12.23
CA PRO A 92 14.13 -3.12 -12.15
C PRO A 92 14.52 -1.63 -12.11
N ASN A 93 15.67 -1.32 -11.51
CA ASN A 93 16.25 0.03 -11.47
C ASN A 93 17.76 -0.02 -11.23
N PRO A 94 18.47 1.11 -11.37
CA PRO A 94 19.93 1.16 -11.18
C PRO A 94 20.41 0.79 -9.78
N LEU A 95 19.53 0.89 -8.76
CA LEU A 95 19.88 0.73 -7.34
C LEU A 95 19.61 -0.67 -6.81
N GLN A 96 18.76 -1.47 -7.50
CA GLN A 96 18.30 -2.76 -7.00
C GLN A 96 18.43 -3.84 -8.08
N SER A 97 18.88 -5.00 -7.64
CA SER A 97 18.75 -6.24 -8.40
C SER A 97 17.30 -6.77 -8.33
N ASN A 98 16.99 -7.75 -9.17
CA ASN A 98 15.73 -8.48 -9.13
C ASN A 98 15.36 -8.94 -7.71
N SER A 99 16.25 -9.71 -7.07
CA SER A 99 15.98 -10.29 -5.76
C SER A 99 15.79 -9.23 -4.66
N GLU A 100 16.53 -8.13 -4.70
CA GLU A 100 16.38 -7.02 -3.73
C GLU A 100 15.06 -6.30 -3.93
N PHE A 101 14.66 -6.07 -5.17
CA PHE A 101 13.39 -5.43 -5.48
C PHE A 101 12.21 -6.29 -5.02
N PHE A 102 12.17 -7.56 -5.41
CA PHE A 102 11.07 -8.44 -5.01
C PHE A 102 11.07 -8.75 -3.52
N ASN A 103 12.24 -8.89 -2.89
CA ASN A 103 12.32 -9.01 -1.43
C ASN A 103 11.68 -7.80 -0.73
N SER A 104 11.98 -6.58 -1.18
CA SER A 104 11.38 -5.36 -0.65
C SER A 104 9.88 -5.28 -0.91
N LEU A 105 9.43 -5.69 -2.11
CA LEU A 105 8.03 -5.72 -2.49
C LEU A 105 7.22 -6.65 -1.57
N PHE A 106 7.71 -7.88 -1.39
CA PHE A 106 7.05 -8.85 -0.49
C PHE A 106 7.14 -8.43 0.98
N GLY A 107 8.25 -7.78 1.38
CA GLY A 107 8.37 -7.17 2.69
C GLY A 107 7.26 -6.12 2.94
N TYR A 108 7.00 -5.24 1.99
CA TYR A 108 5.89 -4.28 2.10
C TYR A 108 4.52 -4.95 2.16
N LEU A 109 4.28 -6.00 1.37
CA LEU A 109 3.03 -6.76 1.43
C LEU A 109 2.84 -7.43 2.80
N LEU A 110 3.88 -7.99 3.39
CA LEU A 110 3.80 -8.61 4.70
C LEU A 110 3.57 -7.60 5.83
N LEU A 111 4.21 -6.43 5.74
CA LEU A 111 4.13 -5.39 6.79
C LEU A 111 2.90 -4.50 6.69
N SER A 112 2.45 -4.17 5.48
CA SER A 112 1.34 -3.23 5.26
C SER A 112 0.13 -3.84 4.56
N GLY A 113 0.28 -5.01 3.96
CA GLY A 113 -0.72 -5.54 3.03
C GLY A 113 -0.71 -4.86 1.65
N ASN A 114 0.16 -3.86 1.46
CA ASN A 114 0.20 -3.02 0.27
C ASN A 114 1.62 -2.84 -0.25
N ALA A 115 1.80 -2.87 -1.55
CA ALA A 115 3.04 -2.51 -2.22
C ALA A 115 2.72 -1.59 -3.42
N TYR A 116 3.54 -0.57 -3.59
CA TYR A 116 3.35 0.43 -4.64
C TYR A 116 4.57 0.47 -5.54
N VAL A 117 4.35 0.17 -6.82
CA VAL A 117 5.39 0.12 -7.85
C VAL A 117 5.18 1.29 -8.81
N LEU A 118 6.10 2.25 -8.76
CA LEU A 118 6.14 3.36 -9.69
C LEU A 118 6.85 2.92 -10.97
N LYS A 119 6.18 3.09 -12.10
CA LYS A 119 6.71 2.88 -13.43
C LYS A 119 7.32 4.18 -13.93
N VAL A 120 8.61 4.19 -14.20
CA VAL A 120 9.36 5.34 -14.70
C VAL A 120 9.82 5.09 -16.14
N GLY A 121 9.69 6.11 -16.97
CA GLY A 121 10.02 6.07 -18.39
C GLY A 121 8.78 6.24 -19.27
N GLY A 122 8.92 7.03 -20.34
CA GLY A 122 7.81 7.43 -21.19
C GLY A 122 7.26 6.30 -22.07
N GLY A 123 5.92 6.31 -22.25
CA GLY A 123 5.21 5.45 -23.18
C GLY A 123 4.67 4.16 -22.59
N ALA A 124 4.30 3.21 -23.45
CA ALA A 124 3.66 1.97 -23.08
C ALA A 124 4.59 0.98 -22.33
N GLN A 125 5.89 1.19 -22.40
CA GLN A 125 6.88 0.33 -21.77
C GLN A 125 7.71 1.13 -20.76
N PRO A 126 7.59 0.84 -19.44
CA PRO A 126 8.43 1.46 -18.43
C PRO A 126 9.89 1.04 -18.62
N ARG A 127 10.82 1.96 -18.29
CA ARG A 127 12.26 1.68 -18.29
C ARG A 127 12.76 1.27 -16.92
N GLU A 128 12.09 1.73 -15.86
CA GLU A 128 12.47 1.44 -14.50
C GLU A 128 11.22 1.21 -13.65
N LEU A 129 11.39 0.40 -12.60
CA LEU A 129 10.40 0.14 -11.56
C LEU A 129 10.98 0.54 -10.21
N HIS A 130 10.27 1.39 -9.48
CA HIS A 130 10.67 1.83 -8.14
C HIS A 130 9.58 1.50 -7.12
N LEU A 131 9.99 1.03 -5.95
CA LEU A 131 9.07 0.80 -4.84
C LEU A 131 8.91 2.07 -4.02
N LEU A 132 7.67 2.48 -3.80
CA LEU A 132 7.33 3.56 -2.88
C LEU A 132 6.89 3.00 -1.53
N ARG A 133 7.28 3.66 -0.45
CA ARG A 133 6.90 3.27 0.91
C ARG A 133 5.40 3.39 1.11
N PRO A 134 4.73 2.35 1.64
CA PRO A 134 3.28 2.34 1.82
C PRO A 134 2.73 3.46 2.71
N ASP A 135 3.46 3.84 3.76
CA ASP A 135 3.08 4.91 4.68
C ASP A 135 3.06 6.32 4.06
N ARG A 136 3.65 6.45 2.87
CA ARG A 136 3.68 7.72 2.14
C ARG A 136 2.64 7.82 1.04
N ILE A 137 1.84 6.77 0.82
CA ILE A 137 0.82 6.77 -0.21
C ILE A 137 -0.55 6.91 0.42
N VAL A 138 -1.28 7.93 -0.03
CA VAL A 138 -2.69 8.13 0.30
C VAL A 138 -3.53 7.85 -0.93
N ILE A 139 -4.46 6.94 -0.80
CA ILE A 139 -5.41 6.60 -1.87
C ILE A 139 -6.61 7.53 -1.77
N LYS A 140 -6.95 8.19 -2.86
CA LYS A 140 -8.18 8.98 -2.96
C LYS A 140 -9.20 8.22 -3.77
N GLY A 141 -10.28 7.85 -3.10
CA GLY A 141 -11.43 7.23 -3.72
C GLY A 141 -12.30 8.26 -4.42
N GLY A 142 -13.08 7.78 -5.38
CA GLY A 142 -14.10 8.53 -6.09
C GLY A 142 -15.47 7.88 -5.95
N ASN A 143 -16.31 8.14 -6.95
CA ASN A 143 -17.66 7.54 -7.04
C ASN A 143 -17.66 6.11 -7.63
N LYS A 144 -16.49 5.60 -8.00
CA LYS A 144 -16.30 4.26 -8.58
C LYS A 144 -15.47 3.39 -7.64
N PRO A 145 -15.52 2.05 -7.79
CA PRO A 145 -14.69 1.13 -7.00
C PRO A 145 -13.18 1.30 -7.20
N ILE A 146 -12.77 1.96 -8.32
CA ILE A 146 -11.38 2.28 -8.62
C ILE A 146 -10.99 3.60 -7.97
N PRO A 147 -9.76 3.74 -7.43
CA PRO A 147 -9.26 5.02 -6.96
C PRO A 147 -9.26 6.08 -8.06
N GLU A 148 -9.46 7.35 -7.69
CA GLU A 148 -9.25 8.47 -8.63
C GLU A 148 -7.77 8.77 -8.80
N ARG A 149 -7.02 8.71 -7.70
CA ARG A 149 -5.60 9.03 -7.69
C ARG A 149 -4.89 8.48 -6.46
N TYR A 150 -3.58 8.42 -6.55
CA TYR A 150 -2.68 8.19 -5.44
C TYR A 150 -1.89 9.47 -5.16
N GLU A 151 -1.78 9.87 -3.90
CA GLU A 151 -0.99 11.02 -3.46
C GLU A 151 0.24 10.53 -2.69
N TYR A 152 1.43 10.90 -3.16
CA TYR A 152 2.68 10.64 -2.46
C TYR A 152 2.98 11.77 -1.50
N MET A 153 3.08 11.42 -0.22
CA MET A 153 3.23 12.36 0.89
C MET A 153 4.70 12.44 1.35
N LEU A 154 5.23 13.65 1.41
CA LEU A 154 6.53 13.94 2.04
C LEU A 154 6.35 15.07 3.07
N ASN A 155 6.82 14.84 4.28
CA ASN A 155 6.75 15.84 5.37
C ASN A 155 5.33 16.42 5.57
N GLY A 156 4.30 15.57 5.47
CA GLY A 156 2.90 15.97 5.62
C GLY A 156 2.31 16.77 4.46
N ARG A 157 3.01 16.88 3.33
CA ARG A 157 2.55 17.56 2.13
C ARG A 157 2.51 16.60 0.95
N VAL A 158 1.57 16.82 0.05
CA VAL A 158 1.53 16.11 -1.23
C VAL A 158 2.71 16.56 -2.07
N ALA A 159 3.64 15.64 -2.32
CA ALA A 159 4.81 15.89 -3.16
C ALA A 159 4.51 15.53 -4.62
N GLU A 160 3.72 14.48 -4.84
CA GLU A 160 3.38 14.01 -6.19
C GLU A 160 1.99 13.36 -6.20
N THR A 161 1.33 13.41 -7.35
CA THR A 161 0.00 12.84 -7.55
C THR A 161 -0.02 11.99 -8.81
N TYR A 162 -0.42 10.72 -8.67
CA TYR A 162 -0.56 9.77 -9.76
C TYR A 162 -2.04 9.55 -10.04
N LEU A 163 -2.51 10.01 -11.20
CA LEU A 163 -3.89 9.84 -11.62
C LEU A 163 -4.16 8.40 -12.04
N VAL A 164 -5.39 7.97 -11.86
CA VAL A 164 -5.89 6.69 -12.34
C VAL A 164 -6.93 6.95 -13.42
N ASP A 165 -6.68 6.43 -14.59
CA ASP A 165 -7.65 6.47 -15.69
C ASP A 165 -8.89 5.66 -15.28
N GLN A 166 -10.03 6.32 -15.28
CA GLN A 166 -11.29 5.76 -14.79
C GLN A 166 -12.00 4.82 -15.79
N GLU A 167 -11.45 4.70 -17.00
CA GLU A 167 -11.97 3.78 -18.02
C GLU A 167 -11.12 2.51 -18.09
N THR A 168 -9.80 2.66 -18.07
CA THR A 168 -8.84 1.56 -18.22
C THR A 168 -8.28 1.05 -16.90
N GLY A 169 -8.38 1.85 -15.83
CA GLY A 169 -7.72 1.59 -14.54
C GLY A 169 -6.20 1.77 -14.58
N PHE A 170 -5.66 2.35 -15.68
CA PHE A 170 -4.24 2.58 -15.83
C PHE A 170 -3.75 3.71 -14.92
N SER A 171 -2.58 3.50 -14.33
CA SER A 171 -1.83 4.54 -13.61
C SER A 171 -0.34 4.26 -13.74
N GLU A 172 0.48 5.31 -13.64
CA GLU A 172 1.93 5.16 -13.53
C GLU A 172 2.32 4.45 -12.24
N LEU A 173 1.53 4.61 -11.19
CA LEU A 173 1.68 3.90 -9.92
C LEU A 173 0.83 2.63 -9.91
N LYS A 174 1.47 1.45 -9.91
CA LYS A 174 0.78 0.18 -9.76
C LYS A 174 0.66 -0.18 -8.29
N HIS A 175 -0.57 -0.30 -7.82
CA HIS A 175 -0.87 -0.80 -6.48
C HIS A 175 -1.07 -2.32 -6.52
N ILE A 176 -0.34 -3.03 -5.69
CA ILE A 176 -0.47 -4.46 -5.42
C ILE A 176 -0.90 -4.58 -3.95
N LYS A 177 -1.99 -5.30 -3.70
CA LYS A 177 -2.52 -5.43 -2.33
C LYS A 177 -2.92 -6.85 -2.02
N LEU A 178 -2.80 -7.22 -0.75
CA LEU A 178 -3.42 -8.41 -0.20
C LEU A 178 -4.90 -8.17 0.01
N TRP A 179 -5.68 -9.25 -0.01
CA TRP A 179 -7.11 -9.16 0.21
C TRP A 179 -7.44 -8.60 1.60
N ASN A 180 -8.39 -7.67 1.63
CA ASN A 180 -8.91 -7.08 2.85
C ASN A 180 -10.45 -7.15 2.80
N PRO A 181 -11.11 -7.84 3.73
CA PRO A 181 -12.57 -7.94 3.73
C PRO A 181 -13.28 -6.66 4.17
N LEU A 182 -12.55 -5.69 4.74
CA LEU A 182 -13.12 -4.47 5.34
C LEU A 182 -12.81 -3.20 4.56
N ASP A 183 -11.93 -3.26 3.55
CA ASP A 183 -11.49 -2.09 2.80
C ASP A 183 -11.26 -2.43 1.31
N ASP A 184 -11.96 -1.70 0.44
CA ASP A 184 -11.84 -1.88 -1.00
C ASP A 184 -10.55 -1.29 -1.59
N TYR A 185 -9.92 -0.35 -0.90
CA TYR A 185 -8.74 0.35 -1.39
C TYR A 185 -7.44 -0.21 -0.79
N TYR A 186 -7.39 -0.42 0.50
CA TYR A 186 -6.18 -0.88 1.19
C TYR A 186 -6.20 -2.38 1.47
N GLY A 187 -5.03 -3.00 1.28
CA GLY A 187 -4.81 -4.40 1.64
C GLY A 187 -4.63 -4.59 3.15
N CYS A 188 -4.86 -5.81 3.62
CA CYS A 188 -4.67 -6.20 5.02
C CYS A 188 -3.31 -6.88 5.21
N SER A 189 -2.52 -6.40 6.17
CA SER A 189 -1.26 -7.03 6.54
C SER A 189 -1.51 -8.36 7.28
N PRO A 190 -0.85 -9.46 6.90
CA PRO A 190 -0.88 -10.69 7.69
C PRO A 190 -0.35 -10.49 9.12
N LEU A 191 0.59 -9.57 9.30
CA LEU A 191 1.15 -9.25 10.60
C LEU A 191 0.14 -8.55 11.51
N SER A 192 -0.82 -7.81 10.95
CA SER A 192 -1.86 -7.16 11.76
C SER A 192 -2.74 -8.16 12.51
N ALA A 193 -2.93 -9.35 11.95
CA ALA A 193 -3.66 -10.43 12.62
C ALA A 193 -2.91 -11.01 13.83
N ALA A 194 -1.58 -10.97 13.80
CA ALA A 194 -0.71 -11.43 14.89
C ALA A 194 -0.26 -10.31 15.83
N ALA A 195 -0.73 -9.07 15.62
CA ALA A 195 -0.20 -7.88 16.31
C ALA A 195 -0.35 -7.95 17.84
N VAL A 196 -1.46 -8.54 18.33
CA VAL A 196 -1.70 -8.71 19.78
C VAL A 196 -0.67 -9.67 20.39
N ASP A 197 -0.37 -10.77 19.71
CA ASP A 197 0.61 -11.75 20.18
C ASP A 197 2.04 -11.18 20.13
N VAL A 198 2.32 -10.38 19.10
CA VAL A 198 3.62 -9.68 18.95
C VAL A 198 3.85 -8.68 20.09
N ASP A 199 2.84 -7.91 20.46
CA ASP A 199 2.91 -6.96 21.59
C ASP A 199 3.16 -7.65 22.93
N GLN A 200 2.67 -8.88 23.12
CA GLN A 200 2.88 -9.64 24.36
C GLN A 200 4.30 -10.19 24.49
N HIS A 201 5.04 -10.28 23.36
CA HIS A 201 6.40 -10.82 23.32
C HIS A 201 7.49 -9.74 23.24
N ASN A 202 7.11 -8.46 23.15
CA ASN A 202 8.02 -7.30 23.18
C ASN A 202 8.17 -6.75 24.61
#